data_d7f408c77591a4801e3d0bb243e80c4f
#
_entry.id   d7f408c77591a4801e3d0bb243e80c4f
#
_cell.length_a   1.000
_cell.length_b   1.000
_cell.length_c   1.000
_cell.angle_alpha   90.00
_cell.angle_beta   90.00
_cell.angle_gamma   90.00
#
_symmetry.space_group_name_H-M   'P 1'
#
loop_
_entity.id
_entity.type
_entity.pdbx_description
1 polymer ?
#
loop_
_entity_poly.entity_id
_entity_poly.type
_entity_poly.pdbx_seq_one_letter_code
_entity_poly.pdbx_strand_id
1 'polypeptide(L)'
;SWGNYTFLNFTAPEGDYVDGLISTEVIEQQTAVLNNAYNDFGYTFVTSNIDSAVNAGWYYATDSHKFETGQWNNTDQYLAMAQAMTIDVPHSINYFWTGARLTSGLGVHPWSFPEDDSRHGLFCGNYTIPGGEPGLNLGITGVHEVGHYLGLYHTFENGCSSPGDEVEDTPYQSDANYSCP
;
A
#
# COMPACT_ATOMS: atom_id res chain seq x y z
N SER A 1 -0.36 -21.36 2.68
CA SER A 1 -0.71 -20.22 3.54
C SER A 1 0.32 -19.12 3.36
N TRP A 2 0.01 -18.19 2.53
CA TRP A 2 0.76 -16.95 2.33
C TRP A 2 0.17 -15.93 3.31
N GLY A 3 0.96 -15.24 4.07
CA GLY A 3 0.43 -14.06 4.69
C GLY A 3 0.84 -13.74 6.11
N ASN A 4 2.13 -13.59 6.33
CA ASN A 4 2.58 -12.75 7.42
C ASN A 4 2.60 -11.29 6.93
N TYR A 5 2.05 -10.36 7.72
CA TYR A 5 2.17 -8.94 7.46
C TYR A 5 3.11 -8.30 8.46
N THR A 6 3.85 -7.35 7.96
CA THR A 6 4.52 -6.37 8.79
C THR A 6 3.85 -5.03 8.54
N PHE A 7 3.24 -4.46 9.56
CA PHE A 7 2.78 -3.07 9.53
C PHE A 7 3.88 -2.16 10.00
N LEU A 8 4.20 -1.18 9.18
CA LEU A 8 5.23 -0.19 9.43
C LEU A 8 4.57 1.18 9.48
N ASN A 9 4.51 1.74 10.67
CA ASN A 9 3.84 2.99 10.95
C ASN A 9 4.87 4.11 11.08
N PHE A 10 4.78 5.13 10.24
CA PHE A 10 5.67 6.28 10.29
C PHE A 10 4.94 7.50 10.80
N THR A 11 5.59 8.22 11.68
CA THR A 11 5.07 9.42 12.30
C THR A 11 6.02 10.59 12.08
N ALA A 12 5.47 11.80 12.00
CA ALA A 12 6.24 13.04 12.00
C ALA A 12 6.01 13.78 13.32
N PRO A 13 7.06 14.33 13.96
CA PRO A 13 6.86 15.17 15.12
C PRO A 13 6.31 16.54 14.70
N GLU A 14 5.17 16.94 15.26
CA GLU A 14 4.65 18.32 15.17
C GLU A 14 4.48 18.88 16.60
N GLY A 15 5.45 19.66 17.04
CA GLY A 15 5.45 20.21 18.40
C GLY A 15 5.50 19.13 19.47
N ASP A 16 4.58 19.17 20.43
CA ASP A 16 4.46 18.16 21.50
C ASP A 16 3.58 16.94 21.08
N TYR A 17 3.24 16.83 19.79
CA TYR A 17 2.34 15.84 19.24
C TYR A 17 3.03 14.99 18.17
N VAL A 18 2.76 13.68 18.18
CA VAL A 18 3.24 12.75 17.16
C VAL A 18 2.09 12.46 16.22
N ASP A 19 2.11 13.05 15.01
CA ASP A 19 1.10 12.82 13.98
C ASP A 19 1.33 11.47 13.28
N GLY A 20 0.23 10.80 12.93
CA GLY A 20 0.26 9.57 12.15
C GLY A 20 0.47 8.27 12.95
N LEU A 21 0.47 8.31 14.29
CA LEU A 21 0.52 7.07 15.08
C LEU A 21 -0.81 6.31 14.94
N ILE A 22 -0.72 5.11 14.37
CA ILE A 22 -1.87 4.22 14.17
C ILE A 22 -1.87 3.16 15.27
N SER A 23 -3.01 2.98 15.93
CA SER A 23 -3.13 1.99 16.99
C SER A 23 -3.17 0.56 16.46
N THR A 24 -2.78 -0.39 17.30
CA THR A 24 -2.85 -1.82 16.98
C THR A 24 -4.26 -2.26 16.60
N GLU A 25 -5.28 -1.71 17.25
CA GLU A 25 -6.69 -2.02 16.97
C GLU A 25 -7.09 -1.64 15.54
N VAL A 26 -6.62 -0.49 15.05
CA VAL A 26 -6.87 -0.07 13.67
C VAL A 26 -6.10 -0.94 12.66
N ILE A 27 -4.89 -1.37 13.00
CA ILE A 27 -4.11 -2.31 12.20
C ILE A 27 -4.83 -3.66 12.09
N GLU A 28 -5.38 -4.17 13.19
CA GLU A 28 -6.18 -5.40 13.21
C GLU A 28 -7.47 -5.25 12.40
N GLN A 29 -8.12 -4.08 12.45
CA GLN A 29 -9.27 -3.77 11.61
C GLN A 29 -8.90 -3.80 10.12
N GLN A 30 -7.75 -3.23 9.73
CA GLN A 30 -7.28 -3.32 8.35
C GLN A 30 -7.01 -4.77 7.93
N THR A 31 -6.43 -5.58 8.80
CA THR A 31 -6.22 -7.02 8.54
C THR A 31 -7.56 -7.74 8.33
N ALA A 32 -8.58 -7.40 9.14
CA ALA A 32 -9.91 -7.95 8.95
C ALA A 32 -10.56 -7.51 7.62
N VAL A 33 -10.36 -6.27 7.19
CA VAL A 33 -10.82 -5.77 5.89
C VAL A 33 -10.17 -6.56 4.74
N LEU A 34 -8.86 -6.80 4.81
CA LEU A 34 -8.14 -7.61 3.82
C LEU A 34 -8.65 -9.05 3.80
N ASN A 35 -8.82 -9.67 4.95
CA ASN A 35 -9.36 -11.03 5.02
C ASN A 35 -10.78 -11.13 4.47
N ASN A 36 -11.62 -10.12 4.73
CA ASN A 36 -12.98 -10.08 4.17
C ASN A 36 -12.97 -9.98 2.64
N ALA A 37 -11.99 -9.29 2.06
CA ALA A 37 -11.88 -9.12 0.61
C ALA A 37 -11.29 -10.35 -0.09
N TYR A 38 -10.38 -11.09 0.56
CA TYR A 38 -9.53 -12.07 -0.13
C TYR A 38 -9.73 -13.52 0.32
N ASN A 39 -10.43 -13.80 1.43
CA ASN A 39 -10.60 -15.17 1.93
C ASN A 39 -11.27 -16.10 0.91
N ASP A 40 -12.24 -15.60 0.15
CA ASP A 40 -12.94 -16.38 -0.87
C ASP A 40 -12.01 -16.81 -2.02
N PHE A 41 -10.87 -16.15 -2.16
CA PHE A 41 -9.82 -16.46 -3.14
C PHE A 41 -8.68 -17.31 -2.55
N GLY A 42 -8.83 -17.77 -1.29
CA GLY A 42 -7.87 -18.64 -0.62
C GLY A 42 -6.71 -17.93 0.07
N TYR A 43 -6.75 -16.60 0.17
CA TYR A 43 -5.75 -15.84 0.92
C TYR A 43 -6.26 -15.57 2.33
N THR A 44 -5.39 -15.79 3.30
CA THR A 44 -5.63 -15.42 4.69
C THR A 44 -4.44 -14.62 5.19
N PHE A 45 -4.72 -13.48 5.76
CA PHE A 45 -3.75 -12.49 6.21
C PHE A 45 -3.64 -12.47 7.73
N VAL A 46 -2.43 -12.48 8.25
CA VAL A 46 -2.13 -12.46 9.68
C VAL A 46 -1.11 -11.37 9.96
N THR A 47 -1.41 -10.45 10.86
CA THR A 47 -0.43 -9.48 11.34
C THR A 47 0.66 -10.21 12.13
N SER A 48 1.87 -10.26 11.58
CA SER A 48 3.00 -10.97 12.23
C SER A 48 3.90 -10.05 13.02
N ASN A 49 4.00 -8.79 12.60
CA ASN A 49 4.79 -7.78 13.26
C ASN A 49 4.17 -6.39 13.08
N ILE A 50 4.35 -5.54 14.08
CA ILE A 50 4.01 -4.12 14.03
C ILE A 50 5.24 -3.35 14.50
N ASP A 51 5.75 -2.46 13.67
CA ASP A 51 6.85 -1.60 14.01
C ASP A 51 6.52 -0.14 13.68
N SER A 52 7.22 0.80 14.29
CA SER A 52 7.00 2.22 14.08
C SER A 52 8.29 3.01 14.17
N ALA A 53 8.40 4.06 13.38
CA ALA A 53 9.52 4.97 13.43
C ALA A 53 9.06 6.43 13.40
N VAL A 54 9.65 7.27 14.25
CA VAL A 54 9.45 8.72 14.21
C VAL A 54 10.49 9.32 13.28
N ASN A 55 10.09 9.56 12.02
CA ASN A 55 10.97 10.08 10.99
C ASN A 55 10.18 10.89 9.97
N ALA A 56 10.28 12.22 10.01
CA ALA A 56 9.56 13.11 9.10
C ALA A 56 9.92 12.88 7.63
N GLY A 57 11.18 12.57 7.32
CA GLY A 57 11.62 12.26 5.95
C GLY A 57 10.93 11.01 5.41
N TRP A 58 10.81 9.98 6.21
CA TRP A 58 10.13 8.75 5.84
C TRP A 58 8.60 8.92 5.78
N TYR A 59 8.05 9.69 6.72
CA TYR A 59 6.62 9.98 6.76
C TYR A 59 6.12 10.63 5.45
N TYR A 60 6.94 11.50 4.84
CA TYR A 60 6.64 12.15 3.56
C TYR A 60 7.39 11.54 2.36
N ALA A 61 8.05 10.39 2.51
CA ALA A 61 8.90 9.82 1.46
C ALA A 61 8.17 9.56 0.15
N THR A 62 6.89 9.23 0.22
CA THR A 62 6.04 8.95 -0.94
C THR A 62 5.31 10.19 -1.48
N ASP A 63 5.48 11.35 -0.84
CA ASP A 63 4.86 12.64 -1.24
C ASP A 63 5.76 13.49 -2.16
N SER A 64 6.90 12.96 -2.57
CA SER A 64 7.86 13.70 -3.37
C SER A 64 7.39 13.83 -4.83
N HIS A 65 7.79 14.95 -5.48
CA HIS A 65 7.51 15.18 -6.91
C HIS A 65 8.05 14.06 -7.83
N LYS A 66 9.08 13.32 -7.41
CA LYS A 66 9.61 12.16 -8.13
C LYS A 66 8.64 10.99 -8.14
N PHE A 67 7.73 10.93 -7.20
CA PHE A 67 6.68 9.93 -7.14
C PHE A 67 5.71 10.05 -8.32
N GLU A 68 5.23 11.26 -8.62
CA GLU A 68 4.35 11.55 -9.76
C GLU A 68 4.96 11.20 -11.11
N THR A 69 6.29 11.20 -11.22
CA THR A 69 7.01 10.88 -12.46
C THR A 69 7.36 9.39 -12.60
N GLY A 70 6.87 8.53 -11.72
CA GLY A 70 7.20 7.10 -11.70
C GLY A 70 8.61 6.77 -11.20
N GLN A 71 9.30 7.75 -10.60
CA GLN A 71 10.65 7.58 -10.05
C GLN A 71 10.66 7.47 -8.51
N TRP A 72 9.53 7.15 -7.93
CA TRP A 72 9.34 7.05 -6.49
C TRP A 72 10.30 6.09 -5.79
N ASN A 73 10.63 4.97 -6.43
CA ASN A 73 11.54 3.94 -5.93
C ASN A 73 13.01 4.35 -5.88
N ASN A 74 13.35 5.51 -6.43
CA ASN A 74 14.71 6.04 -6.47
C ASN A 74 14.91 7.27 -5.57
N THR A 75 13.94 7.61 -4.72
CA THR A 75 14.14 8.66 -3.72
C THR A 75 14.99 8.15 -2.57
N ASP A 76 15.97 8.93 -2.11
CA ASP A 76 16.87 8.53 -1.02
C ASP A 76 16.10 8.18 0.26
N GLN A 77 15.05 8.93 0.59
CA GLN A 77 14.23 8.70 1.77
C GLN A 77 13.42 7.40 1.66
N TYR A 78 12.82 7.12 0.50
CA TYR A 78 12.12 5.88 0.24
C TYR A 78 13.06 4.67 0.34
N LEU A 79 14.22 4.73 -0.32
CA LEU A 79 15.20 3.63 -0.28
C LEU A 79 15.72 3.39 1.13
N ALA A 80 16.04 4.46 1.87
CA ALA A 80 16.49 4.35 3.26
C ALA A 80 15.42 3.72 4.16
N MET A 81 14.16 4.12 3.99
CA MET A 81 13.02 3.56 4.71
C MET A 81 12.83 2.07 4.39
N ALA A 82 12.79 1.72 3.12
CA ALA A 82 12.62 0.35 2.67
C ALA A 82 13.75 -0.56 3.21
N GLN A 83 15.01 -0.13 3.08
CA GLN A 83 16.16 -0.88 3.58
C GLN A 83 16.18 -1.06 5.11
N ALA A 84 15.68 -0.07 5.84
CA ALA A 84 15.70 -0.11 7.31
C ALA A 84 14.54 -0.91 7.91
N MET A 85 13.38 -0.93 7.25
CA MET A 85 12.14 -1.37 7.87
C MET A 85 11.53 -2.62 7.22
N THR A 86 11.87 -2.93 5.96
CA THR A 86 11.35 -4.14 5.30
C THR A 86 11.97 -5.39 5.91
N ILE A 87 11.14 -6.35 6.25
CA ILE A 87 11.56 -7.61 6.85
C ILE A 87 10.95 -8.79 6.09
N ASP A 88 11.66 -9.91 6.12
CA ASP A 88 11.21 -11.23 5.63
C ASP A 88 10.65 -11.22 4.21
N VAL A 89 11.29 -10.49 3.30
CA VAL A 89 11.03 -10.61 1.86
C VAL A 89 11.67 -11.92 1.37
N PRO A 90 10.98 -12.76 0.61
CA PRO A 90 9.69 -12.60 -0.07
C PRO A 90 8.48 -13.18 0.69
N HIS A 91 8.63 -13.60 1.96
CA HIS A 91 7.60 -14.34 2.68
C HIS A 91 6.56 -13.47 3.39
N SER A 92 6.79 -12.15 3.45
CA SER A 92 5.90 -11.21 4.13
C SER A 92 5.56 -10.02 3.24
N ILE A 93 4.31 -9.56 3.30
CA ILE A 93 3.94 -8.28 2.72
C ILE A 93 4.30 -7.18 3.72
N ASN A 94 5.15 -6.27 3.31
CA ASN A 94 5.51 -5.10 4.08
C ASN A 94 4.53 -3.95 3.76
N TYR A 95 3.71 -3.58 4.73
CA TYR A 95 2.66 -2.58 4.56
C TYR A 95 3.01 -1.32 5.32
N PHE A 96 3.32 -0.24 4.59
CA PHE A 96 3.74 1.04 5.12
C PHE A 96 2.59 2.03 5.18
N TRP A 97 2.35 2.63 6.34
CA TRP A 97 1.47 3.79 6.46
C TRP A 97 2.27 5.06 6.63
N THR A 98 2.04 6.02 5.75
CA THR A 98 2.75 7.29 5.66
C THR A 98 1.79 8.47 5.68
N GLY A 99 2.30 9.67 5.82
CA GLY A 99 1.52 10.90 5.72
C GLY A 99 1.33 11.40 4.29
N ALA A 100 1.75 10.61 3.30
CA ALA A 100 1.65 11.00 1.90
C ALA A 100 0.20 11.24 1.46
N ARG A 101 -0.04 12.32 0.70
CA ARG A 101 -1.36 12.73 0.23
C ARG A 101 -1.47 12.92 -1.28
N LEU A 102 -0.36 12.77 -2.03
CA LEU A 102 -0.36 12.85 -3.49
C LEU A 102 -1.01 11.63 -4.13
N THR A 103 -0.91 10.47 -3.46
CA THR A 103 -1.65 9.26 -3.81
C THR A 103 -2.19 8.60 -2.55
N SER A 104 -3.35 7.99 -2.66
CA SER A 104 -3.97 7.28 -1.53
C SER A 104 -3.21 6.02 -1.15
N GLY A 105 -2.59 5.36 -2.13
CA GLY A 105 -1.78 4.17 -1.94
C GLY A 105 -0.90 3.87 -3.14
N LEU A 106 -0.03 2.90 -2.98
CA LEU A 106 0.80 2.30 -4.01
C LEU A 106 1.17 0.86 -3.64
N GLY A 107 0.84 -0.08 -4.50
CA GLY A 107 1.28 -1.47 -4.44
C GLY A 107 2.36 -1.76 -5.48
N VAL A 108 3.44 -2.40 -5.06
CA VAL A 108 4.51 -2.83 -5.96
C VAL A 108 4.14 -4.18 -6.57
N HIS A 109 4.11 -4.26 -7.90
CA HIS A 109 3.85 -5.54 -8.57
C HIS A 109 4.99 -6.54 -8.33
N PRO A 110 4.69 -7.86 -8.31
CA PRO A 110 5.69 -8.90 -8.02
C PRO A 110 6.92 -8.88 -8.91
N TRP A 111 6.78 -8.43 -10.15
CA TRP A 111 7.85 -8.37 -11.16
C TRP A 111 8.62 -7.05 -11.19
N SER A 112 8.27 -6.07 -10.35
CA SER A 112 8.89 -4.74 -10.37
C SER A 112 10.35 -4.76 -9.92
N PHE A 113 10.71 -5.73 -9.05
CA PHE A 113 12.04 -5.89 -8.47
C PHE A 113 12.42 -7.37 -8.33
N PRO A 114 13.71 -7.70 -8.10
CA PRO A 114 14.11 -9.02 -7.66
C PRO A 114 13.36 -9.45 -6.39
N GLU A 115 13.09 -10.74 -6.24
CA GLU A 115 12.22 -11.31 -5.21
C GLU A 115 12.63 -10.96 -3.77
N ASP A 116 13.93 -10.75 -3.52
CA ASP A 116 14.50 -10.42 -2.22
C ASP A 116 14.76 -8.92 -2.00
N ASP A 117 14.28 -8.06 -2.92
CA ASP A 117 14.51 -6.63 -2.85
C ASP A 117 13.65 -5.97 -1.76
N SER A 118 14.27 -5.15 -0.90
CA SER A 118 13.58 -4.44 0.19
C SER A 118 12.49 -3.47 -0.28
N ARG A 119 12.43 -3.15 -1.57
CA ARG A 119 11.38 -2.31 -2.15
C ARG A 119 10.06 -3.03 -2.37
N HIS A 120 10.00 -4.36 -2.19
CA HIS A 120 8.74 -5.08 -2.20
C HIS A 120 7.89 -4.71 -0.98
N GLY A 121 6.73 -4.14 -1.24
CA GLY A 121 5.79 -3.71 -0.22
C GLY A 121 4.66 -2.87 -0.80
N LEU A 122 3.83 -2.37 0.06
CA LEU A 122 2.78 -1.43 -0.32
C LEU A 122 2.70 -0.27 0.65
N PHE A 123 2.24 0.87 0.14
CA PHE A 123 2.11 2.13 0.87
C PHE A 123 0.67 2.58 0.85
N CYS A 124 0.18 3.11 1.97
CA CYS A 124 -1.09 3.81 2.03
C CYS A 124 -0.94 5.07 2.87
N GLY A 125 -1.68 6.10 2.50
CA GLY A 125 -1.83 7.27 3.35
C GLY A 125 -2.55 6.88 4.64
N ASN A 126 -2.07 7.36 5.78
CA ASN A 126 -2.65 7.07 7.10
C ASN A 126 -4.12 7.52 7.22
N TYR A 127 -4.59 8.39 6.34
CA TYR A 127 -5.98 8.85 6.26
C TYR A 127 -6.92 7.85 5.57
N THR A 128 -6.39 6.80 4.91
CA THR A 128 -7.18 5.79 4.19
C THR A 128 -7.49 4.53 5.02
N ILE A 129 -7.05 4.50 6.27
CA ILE A 129 -7.25 3.40 7.21
C ILE A 129 -8.72 3.28 7.65
N PRO A 130 -9.13 2.14 8.22
CA PRO A 130 -10.43 2.06 8.90
C PRO A 130 -10.59 3.17 9.95
N GLY A 131 -11.67 3.95 9.84
CA GLY A 131 -11.91 5.12 10.70
C GLY A 131 -11.14 6.40 10.33
N GLY A 132 -10.40 6.41 9.23
CA GLY A 132 -9.69 7.59 8.71
C GLY A 132 -10.60 8.68 8.14
N GLU A 133 -10.17 9.36 7.09
CA GLU A 133 -10.94 10.47 6.50
C GLU A 133 -12.24 10.00 5.84
N PRO A 134 -13.36 10.72 6.00
CA PRO A 134 -14.64 10.37 5.38
C PRO A 134 -14.52 10.18 3.86
N GLY A 135 -15.08 9.06 3.37
CA GLY A 135 -14.98 8.68 1.96
C GLY A 135 -13.79 7.78 1.62
N LEU A 136 -12.76 7.73 2.48
CA LEU A 136 -11.58 6.87 2.31
C LEU A 136 -11.35 5.93 3.52
N ASN A 137 -12.22 5.97 4.51
CA ASN A 137 -12.06 5.40 5.85
C ASN A 137 -12.52 3.93 6.01
N LEU A 138 -12.63 3.20 4.92
CA LEU A 138 -13.04 1.80 4.94
C LEU A 138 -11.87 0.81 4.81
N GLY A 139 -10.64 1.28 4.66
CA GLY A 139 -9.47 0.44 4.44
C GLY A 139 -9.40 -0.20 3.03
N ILE A 140 -10.27 0.23 2.11
CA ILE A 140 -10.35 -0.32 0.74
C ILE A 140 -9.12 0.05 -0.09
N THR A 141 -8.47 1.18 0.18
CA THR A 141 -7.18 1.51 -0.44
C THR A 141 -6.17 0.38 -0.21
N GLY A 142 -6.07 -0.14 1.01
CA GLY A 142 -5.19 -1.28 1.29
C GLY A 142 -5.57 -2.54 0.53
N VAL A 143 -6.86 -2.80 0.33
CA VAL A 143 -7.32 -3.92 -0.52
C VAL A 143 -6.85 -3.72 -1.96
N HIS A 144 -7.02 -2.51 -2.52
CA HIS A 144 -6.55 -2.16 -3.86
C HIS A 144 -5.05 -2.39 -4.04
N GLU A 145 -4.22 -1.88 -3.12
CA GLU A 145 -2.76 -1.99 -3.20
C GLU A 145 -2.28 -3.45 -3.03
N VAL A 146 -2.96 -4.24 -2.19
CA VAL A 146 -2.71 -5.69 -2.11
C VAL A 146 -3.05 -6.37 -3.44
N GLY A 147 -4.07 -5.92 -4.16
CA GLY A 147 -4.38 -6.38 -5.51
C GLY A 147 -3.18 -6.21 -6.46
N HIS A 148 -2.58 -5.03 -6.48
CA HIS A 148 -1.34 -4.79 -7.25
C HIS A 148 -0.18 -5.68 -6.79
N TYR A 149 0.02 -5.82 -5.48
CA TYR A 149 1.05 -6.69 -4.94
C TYR A 149 0.85 -8.17 -5.33
N LEU A 150 -0.39 -8.60 -5.54
CA LEU A 150 -0.74 -9.93 -6.04
C LEU A 150 -0.72 -10.02 -7.58
N GLY A 151 -0.41 -8.94 -8.29
CA GLY A 151 -0.22 -8.91 -9.73
C GLY A 151 -1.38 -8.36 -10.55
N LEU A 152 -2.40 -7.79 -9.94
CA LEU A 152 -3.52 -7.20 -10.67
C LEU A 152 -3.17 -5.79 -11.18
N TYR A 153 -3.49 -5.52 -12.44
CA TYR A 153 -3.46 -4.18 -13.03
C TYR A 153 -4.77 -3.42 -12.75
N HIS A 154 -4.79 -2.13 -13.06
CA HIS A 154 -6.03 -1.39 -13.10
C HIS A 154 -6.91 -1.87 -14.25
N THR A 155 -8.23 -1.87 -14.08
CA THR A 155 -9.19 -2.28 -15.14
C THR A 155 -9.12 -1.42 -16.41
N PHE A 156 -8.55 -0.21 -16.30
CA PHE A 156 -8.32 0.72 -17.42
C PHE A 156 -6.89 0.65 -18.00
N GLU A 157 -6.10 -0.35 -17.62
CA GLU A 157 -4.77 -0.57 -18.18
C GLU A 157 -4.86 -0.78 -19.68
N ASN A 158 -3.99 -0.14 -20.46
CA ASN A 158 -4.03 -0.13 -21.92
C ASN A 158 -5.34 0.41 -22.56
N GLY A 159 -6.23 1.03 -21.77
CA GLY A 159 -7.51 1.56 -22.24
C GLY A 159 -8.39 0.47 -22.88
N CYS A 160 -8.99 0.79 -24.03
CA CYS A 160 -9.81 -0.17 -24.79
C CYS A 160 -9.01 -1.05 -25.76
N SER A 161 -7.71 -1.22 -25.52
CA SER A 161 -6.82 -2.00 -26.40
C SER A 161 -6.36 -3.29 -25.70
N SER A 162 -6.26 -4.38 -26.47
CA SER A 162 -5.65 -5.63 -25.98
C SER A 162 -4.18 -5.38 -25.57
N PRO A 163 -3.71 -5.98 -24.46
CA PRO A 163 -4.34 -7.02 -23.65
C PRO A 163 -5.28 -6.52 -22.54
N GLY A 164 -5.51 -5.20 -22.40
CA GLY A 164 -6.26 -4.66 -21.29
C GLY A 164 -5.51 -4.81 -19.97
N ASP A 165 -6.21 -5.19 -18.91
CA ASP A 165 -5.65 -5.47 -17.58
C ASP A 165 -5.12 -6.91 -17.41
N GLU A 166 -5.05 -7.66 -18.53
CA GLU A 166 -4.64 -9.07 -18.60
C GLU A 166 -5.58 -10.05 -17.85
N VAL A 167 -6.80 -9.63 -17.52
CA VAL A 167 -7.85 -10.47 -16.92
C VAL A 167 -8.94 -10.72 -17.96
N GLU A 168 -9.11 -11.99 -18.39
CA GLU A 168 -9.89 -12.35 -19.57
C GLU A 168 -11.38 -11.97 -19.46
N ASP A 169 -11.97 -12.01 -18.28
CA ASP A 169 -13.38 -11.69 -18.03
C ASP A 169 -13.64 -10.24 -17.61
N THR A 170 -12.59 -9.41 -17.53
CA THR A 170 -12.73 -7.97 -17.31
C THR A 170 -12.98 -7.24 -18.62
N PRO A 171 -14.09 -6.51 -18.78
CA PRO A 171 -14.31 -5.67 -19.95
C PRO A 171 -13.28 -4.54 -20.05
N TYR A 172 -12.81 -4.23 -21.25
CA TYR A 172 -11.90 -3.11 -21.47
C TYR A 172 -12.52 -1.78 -21.01
N GLN A 173 -11.78 -1.00 -20.28
CA GLN A 173 -12.18 0.31 -19.76
C GLN A 173 -11.20 1.38 -20.27
N SER A 174 -11.73 2.47 -20.86
CA SER A 174 -10.87 3.51 -21.46
C SER A 174 -10.10 4.32 -20.45
N ASP A 175 -10.71 4.64 -19.32
CA ASP A 175 -10.21 5.58 -18.33
C ASP A 175 -10.60 5.19 -16.91
N ALA A 176 -9.86 5.70 -15.92
CA ALA A 176 -10.23 5.55 -14.53
C ALA A 176 -11.59 6.21 -14.24
N ASN A 177 -12.43 5.54 -13.46
CA ASN A 177 -13.71 6.08 -13.00
C ASN A 177 -13.62 6.43 -11.52
N TYR A 178 -13.70 7.72 -11.20
CA TYR A 178 -13.61 8.26 -9.84
C TYR A 178 -14.95 8.58 -9.20
N SER A 179 -16.06 8.26 -9.86
CA SER A 179 -17.41 8.50 -9.34
C SER A 179 -18.28 7.25 -9.44
N CYS A 180 -19.19 7.08 -8.50
CA CYS A 180 -20.29 6.14 -8.68
C CYS A 180 -21.22 6.68 -9.76
N PRO A 181 -21.65 5.85 -10.72
CA PRO A 181 -22.63 6.24 -11.73
C PRO A 181 -24.01 6.49 -11.08
#